data_e07f22cf7fbda11093faa0ae60c31d34
#
_entry.id   e07f22cf7fbda11093faa0ae60c31d34
#
_cell.length_a   1.000
_cell.length_b   1.000
_cell.length_c   1.000
_cell.angle_alpha   90.00
_cell.angle_beta   90.00
_cell.angle_gamma   90.00
#
_symmetry.space_group_name_H-M   'P 1'
#
loop_
_entity.id
_entity.type
_entity.pdbx_description
1 polymer ?
#
loop_
_entity_poly.entity_id
_entity_poly.type
_entity_poly.pdbx_seq_one_letter_code
_entity_poly.pdbx_strand_id
1 'polypeptide(L)'
;RVICTNMLNGALDKASCHIRLRHTKSIKEKLELGAQVLKVACSHALDAQELYRHLTTIKMSDEDVYKYLCELQLTPAEIERINQYDPNKGYARLVARDYRLLEAVEISSRKANQLYNMMDYYNDGIGQKDICGTAWGAYNAVTGFYCNVANLEGEKRMNSLVWGSANNNMNKALNAVVAYAS
;
A
#
# COMPACT_ATOMS: atom_id res chain seq x y z
N ARG A 1 -9.16 2.67 8.84
CA ARG A 1 -8.10 3.58 8.40
C ARG A 1 -6.77 2.88 8.62
N VAL A 2 -6.24 2.25 7.58
CA VAL A 2 -4.88 1.70 7.63
C VAL A 2 -3.94 2.88 7.45
N ILE A 3 -3.46 3.40 8.56
CA ILE A 3 -2.37 4.36 8.56
C ILE A 3 -1.10 3.53 8.61
N CYS A 4 -0.13 3.82 7.73
CA CYS A 4 1.21 3.26 7.82
C CYS A 4 1.67 3.34 9.28
N THR A 5 2.12 2.24 9.85
CA THR A 5 2.52 2.15 11.26
C THR A 5 3.56 3.21 11.65
N ASN A 6 4.38 3.66 10.70
CA ASN A 6 5.33 4.74 10.89
C ASN A 6 4.68 6.14 11.01
N MET A 7 3.42 6.29 10.60
CA MET A 7 2.66 7.55 10.77
C MET A 7 1.80 7.59 12.04
N LEU A 8 1.59 6.47 12.72
CA LEU A 8 0.79 6.45 13.95
C LEU A 8 1.39 7.34 15.06
N ASN A 9 2.72 7.46 15.11
CA ASN A 9 3.40 8.27 16.12
C ASN A 9 3.35 9.77 15.86
N GLY A 10 3.03 10.21 14.63
CA GLY A 10 2.96 11.63 14.27
C GLY A 10 1.52 12.19 14.13
N ALA A 11 0.53 11.30 14.04
CA ALA A 11 -0.86 11.72 13.77
C ALA A 11 -1.72 11.96 15.02
N LEU A 12 -1.18 11.71 16.20
CA LEU A 12 -1.81 12.03 17.48
C LEU A 12 -1.40 13.46 17.92
N ASP A 13 -1.64 14.43 17.06
CA ASP A 13 -1.62 15.83 17.51
C ASP A 13 -2.73 16.01 18.56
N LYS A 14 -2.38 16.63 19.68
CA LYS A 14 -3.29 16.87 20.82
C LYS A 14 -4.62 17.52 20.41
N ALA A 15 -4.64 18.23 19.27
CA ALA A 15 -5.84 18.87 18.72
C ALA A 15 -6.80 17.88 18.02
N SER A 16 -6.33 16.76 17.48
CA SER A 16 -7.18 15.84 16.71
C SER A 16 -7.97 14.84 17.58
N CYS A 17 -7.63 14.72 18.86
CA CYS A 17 -8.28 13.78 19.78
C CYS A 17 -9.38 14.41 20.63
N HIS A 18 -9.66 15.70 20.50
CA HIS A 18 -10.66 16.39 21.31
C HIS A 18 -12.02 16.49 20.61
N ILE A 19 -12.95 15.62 20.97
CA ILE A 19 -14.36 15.78 20.63
C ILE A 19 -14.98 16.69 21.68
N ARG A 20 -15.26 17.95 21.31
CA ARG A 20 -16.03 18.87 22.17
C ARG A 20 -17.51 18.52 22.11
N LEU A 21 -18.03 17.91 23.16
CA LEU A 21 -19.46 17.70 23.33
C LEU A 21 -20.05 18.84 24.15
N ARG A 22 -21.07 19.53 23.62
CA ARG A 22 -21.86 20.46 24.40
C ARG A 22 -22.75 19.67 25.38
N HIS A 23 -22.81 20.11 26.64
CA HIS A 23 -23.76 19.60 27.63
C HIS A 23 -25.20 19.95 27.21
N THR A 24 -25.85 18.98 26.58
CA THR A 24 -27.26 19.04 26.14
C THR A 24 -28.01 17.87 26.74
N LYS A 25 -29.36 17.91 26.69
CA LYS A 25 -30.20 16.81 27.16
C LYS A 25 -29.85 15.45 26.52
N SER A 26 -29.25 15.45 25.30
CA SER A 26 -28.83 14.25 24.55
C SER A 26 -27.36 13.87 24.75
N ILE A 27 -26.66 14.39 25.76
CA ILE A 27 -25.21 14.11 25.94
C ILE A 27 -24.95 12.63 26.22
N LYS A 28 -25.85 11.97 26.97
CA LYS A 28 -25.73 10.54 27.28
C LYS A 28 -25.79 9.70 26.01
N GLU A 29 -26.77 9.94 25.16
CA GLU A 29 -26.92 9.24 23.86
C GLU A 29 -25.71 9.45 22.94
N LYS A 30 -25.18 10.68 22.90
CA LYS A 30 -23.98 11.01 22.12
C LYS A 30 -22.72 10.31 22.64
N LEU A 31 -22.59 10.18 23.96
CA LEU A 31 -21.49 9.43 24.58
C LEU A 31 -21.60 7.93 24.30
N GLU A 32 -22.81 7.37 24.39
CA GLU A 32 -23.08 5.96 24.06
C GLU A 32 -22.77 5.66 22.59
N LEU A 33 -23.22 6.54 21.66
CA LEU A 33 -22.87 6.42 20.23
C LEU A 33 -21.36 6.53 20.00
N GLY A 34 -20.69 7.48 20.67
CA GLY A 34 -19.24 7.62 20.60
C GLY A 34 -18.51 6.36 21.10
N ALA A 35 -18.97 5.77 22.18
CA ALA A 35 -18.42 4.52 22.71
C ALA A 35 -18.62 3.34 21.73
N GLN A 36 -19.79 3.25 21.08
CA GLN A 36 -20.04 2.24 20.05
C GLN A 36 -19.10 2.41 18.84
N VAL A 37 -18.93 3.63 18.34
CA VAL A 37 -18.01 3.92 17.24
C VAL A 37 -16.57 3.54 17.59
N LEU A 38 -16.12 3.89 18.81
CA LEU A 38 -14.79 3.50 19.29
C LEU A 38 -14.63 1.98 19.38
N LYS A 39 -15.65 1.28 19.89
CA LYS A 39 -15.63 -0.20 19.96
C LYS A 39 -15.47 -0.83 18.58
N VAL A 40 -16.22 -0.36 17.58
CA VAL A 40 -16.10 -0.82 16.20
C VAL A 40 -14.71 -0.50 15.63
N ALA A 41 -14.19 0.71 15.86
CA ALA A 41 -12.85 1.09 15.41
C ALA A 41 -11.76 0.22 16.05
N CYS A 42 -11.87 -0.10 17.35
CA CYS A 42 -10.94 -0.99 18.03
C CYS A 42 -11.00 -2.42 17.48
N SER A 43 -12.21 -2.95 17.22
CA SER A 43 -12.36 -4.28 16.61
C SER A 43 -11.65 -4.34 15.25
N HIS A 44 -11.93 -3.38 14.36
CA HIS A 44 -11.26 -3.32 13.06
C HIS A 44 -9.73 -3.18 13.16
N ALA A 45 -9.24 -2.47 14.18
CA ALA A 45 -7.79 -2.34 14.40
C ALA A 45 -7.16 -3.67 14.81
N LEU A 46 -7.86 -4.47 15.64
CA LEU A 46 -7.40 -5.81 16.04
C LEU A 46 -7.41 -6.78 14.87
N ASP A 47 -8.49 -6.78 14.07
CA ASP A 47 -8.60 -7.62 12.86
C ASP A 47 -7.47 -7.29 11.87
N ALA A 48 -7.20 -6.00 11.67
CA ALA A 48 -6.10 -5.55 10.82
C ALA A 48 -4.72 -5.98 11.37
N GLN A 49 -4.53 -5.89 12.69
CA GLN A 49 -3.29 -6.33 13.33
C GLN A 49 -3.06 -7.84 13.13
N GLU A 50 -4.10 -8.65 13.27
CA GLU A 50 -4.03 -10.09 13.06
C GLU A 50 -3.68 -10.43 11.61
N LEU A 51 -4.36 -9.79 10.65
CA LEU A 51 -4.05 -9.92 9.22
C LEU A 51 -2.59 -9.58 8.93
N TYR A 52 -2.09 -8.44 9.42
CA TYR A 52 -0.72 -8.01 9.17
C TYR A 52 0.29 -8.95 9.81
N ARG A 53 0.01 -9.46 11.01
CA ARG A 53 0.83 -10.49 11.64
C ARG A 53 0.86 -11.77 10.79
N HIS A 54 -0.27 -12.19 10.25
CA HIS A 54 -0.32 -13.33 9.34
C HIS A 54 0.54 -13.08 8.10
N LEU A 55 0.41 -11.93 7.42
CA LEU A 55 1.22 -11.59 6.24
C LEU A 55 2.73 -11.57 6.51
N THR A 56 3.20 -11.32 7.74
CA THR A 56 4.62 -11.41 8.08
C THR A 56 5.12 -12.85 8.15
N THR A 57 4.24 -13.84 8.33
CA THR A 57 4.61 -15.26 8.34
C THR A 57 4.71 -15.85 6.94
N ILE A 58 4.04 -15.25 5.96
CA ILE A 58 4.04 -15.72 4.57
C ILE A 58 5.33 -15.29 3.87
N LYS A 59 6.13 -16.27 3.46
CA LYS A 59 7.36 -16.01 2.72
C LYS A 59 7.06 -15.72 1.26
N MET A 60 7.78 -14.76 0.72
CA MET A 60 7.65 -14.33 -0.67
C MET A 60 9.05 -14.04 -1.21
N SER A 61 9.44 -14.71 -2.30
CA SER A 61 10.75 -14.45 -2.92
C SER A 61 10.78 -13.05 -3.54
N ASP A 62 11.98 -12.48 -3.73
CA ASP A 62 12.11 -11.18 -4.40
C ASP A 62 11.52 -11.21 -5.81
N GLU A 63 11.63 -12.34 -6.51
CA GLU A 63 11.03 -12.54 -7.82
C GLU A 63 9.50 -12.45 -7.75
N ASP A 64 8.89 -13.11 -6.77
CA ASP A 64 7.43 -13.06 -6.55
C ASP A 64 6.97 -11.65 -6.17
N VAL A 65 7.75 -10.94 -5.34
CA VAL A 65 7.46 -9.54 -4.99
C VAL A 65 7.51 -8.65 -6.22
N TYR A 66 8.54 -8.77 -7.05
CA TYR A 66 8.63 -7.96 -8.27
C TYR A 66 7.52 -8.30 -9.27
N LYS A 67 7.16 -9.57 -9.40
CA LYS A 67 6.02 -9.99 -10.21
C LYS A 67 4.71 -9.39 -9.69
N TYR A 68 4.47 -9.48 -8.39
CA TYR A 68 3.31 -8.86 -7.73
C TYR A 68 3.25 -7.35 -8.01
N LEU A 69 4.35 -6.61 -7.87
CA LEU A 69 4.40 -5.18 -8.16
C LEU A 69 4.12 -4.87 -9.63
N CYS A 70 4.62 -5.70 -10.56
CA CYS A 70 4.33 -5.59 -11.98
C CYS A 70 2.84 -5.79 -12.27
N GLU A 71 2.22 -6.83 -11.72
CA GLU A 71 0.80 -7.14 -11.91
C GLU A 71 -0.12 -6.05 -11.34
N LEU A 72 0.31 -5.34 -10.29
CA LEU A 72 -0.44 -4.19 -9.75
C LEU A 72 -0.38 -2.95 -10.64
N GLN A 73 0.76 -2.72 -11.31
CA GLN A 73 1.01 -1.48 -12.06
C GLN A 73 0.72 -1.61 -13.55
N LEU A 74 0.89 -2.80 -14.11
CA LEU A 74 0.73 -3.07 -15.52
C LEU A 74 -0.66 -3.63 -15.83
N THR A 75 -1.16 -3.33 -17.00
CA THR A 75 -2.38 -3.96 -17.51
C THR A 75 -2.07 -5.37 -18.02
N PRO A 76 -3.07 -6.28 -18.07
CA PRO A 76 -2.88 -7.60 -18.67
C PRO A 76 -2.31 -7.57 -20.08
N ALA A 77 -2.72 -6.59 -20.90
CA ALA A 77 -2.21 -6.41 -22.26
C ALA A 77 -0.72 -6.00 -22.29
N GLU A 78 -0.27 -5.19 -21.33
CA GLU A 78 1.16 -4.84 -21.21
C GLU A 78 1.98 -6.04 -20.76
N ILE A 79 1.47 -6.84 -19.81
CA ILE A 79 2.10 -8.07 -19.35
C ILE A 79 2.22 -9.07 -20.51
N GLU A 80 1.17 -9.23 -21.29
CA GLU A 80 1.19 -10.10 -22.46
C GLU A 80 2.21 -9.65 -23.50
N ARG A 81 2.31 -8.34 -23.79
CA ARG A 81 3.36 -7.81 -24.69
C ARG A 81 4.77 -8.06 -24.17
N ILE A 82 5.00 -7.96 -22.86
CA ILE A 82 6.28 -8.32 -22.25
C ILE A 82 6.61 -9.78 -22.51
N ASN A 83 5.64 -10.67 -22.30
CA ASN A 83 5.81 -12.12 -22.51
C ASN A 83 6.02 -12.46 -24.00
N GLN A 84 5.36 -11.76 -24.92
CA GLN A 84 5.56 -11.92 -26.37
C GLN A 84 6.93 -11.42 -26.82
N TYR A 85 7.40 -10.32 -26.23
CA TYR A 85 8.71 -9.75 -26.57
C TYR A 85 9.88 -10.61 -26.10
N ASP A 86 9.81 -11.13 -24.87
CA ASP A 86 10.82 -12.05 -24.32
C ASP A 86 10.17 -13.01 -23.30
N PRO A 87 9.71 -14.19 -23.75
CA PRO A 87 8.99 -15.13 -22.90
C PRO A 87 9.78 -15.62 -21.67
N ASN A 88 11.11 -15.63 -21.76
CA ASN A 88 11.97 -16.19 -20.72
C ASN A 88 12.55 -15.15 -19.77
N LYS A 89 12.77 -13.92 -20.27
CA LYS A 89 13.50 -12.87 -19.52
C LYS A 89 12.76 -11.54 -19.43
N GLY A 90 11.54 -11.44 -19.94
CA GLY A 90 10.78 -10.18 -20.00
C GLY A 90 10.67 -9.50 -18.65
N TYR A 91 10.29 -10.24 -17.60
CA TYR A 91 10.24 -9.71 -16.24
C TYR A 91 11.62 -9.34 -15.69
N ALA A 92 12.63 -10.16 -15.88
CA ALA A 92 14.01 -9.87 -15.44
C ALA A 92 14.55 -8.60 -16.10
N ARG A 93 14.26 -8.40 -17.40
CA ARG A 93 14.63 -7.18 -18.13
C ARG A 93 13.87 -5.94 -17.63
N LEU A 94 12.59 -6.10 -17.31
CA LEU A 94 11.80 -5.03 -16.70
C LEU A 94 12.36 -4.62 -15.35
N VAL A 95 12.68 -5.57 -14.49
CA VAL A 95 13.33 -5.33 -13.18
C VAL A 95 14.70 -4.68 -13.36
N ALA A 96 15.46 -5.09 -14.37
CA ALA A 96 16.76 -4.49 -14.75
C ALA A 96 16.64 -3.11 -15.43
N ARG A 97 15.43 -2.55 -15.54
CA ARG A 97 15.14 -1.23 -16.12
C ARG A 97 15.60 -1.09 -17.57
N ASP A 98 15.39 -2.16 -18.36
CA ASP A 98 15.77 -2.14 -19.78
C ASP A 98 14.85 -1.22 -20.59
N TYR A 99 15.37 -0.06 -20.98
CA TYR A 99 14.62 0.94 -21.74
C TYR A 99 14.13 0.43 -23.10
N ARG A 100 14.86 -0.48 -23.74
CA ARG A 100 14.47 -1.05 -25.03
C ARG A 100 13.21 -1.90 -24.88
N LEU A 101 13.07 -2.61 -23.76
CA LEU A 101 11.86 -3.34 -23.44
C LEU A 101 10.69 -2.37 -23.23
N LEU A 102 10.88 -1.32 -22.41
CA LEU A 102 9.82 -0.34 -22.11
C LEU A 102 9.27 0.33 -23.37
N GLU A 103 10.17 0.69 -24.29
CA GLU A 103 9.81 1.28 -25.58
C GLU A 103 9.08 0.28 -26.48
N ALA A 104 9.59 -0.95 -26.60
CA ALA A 104 9.01 -1.99 -27.45
C ALA A 104 7.61 -2.42 -26.99
N VAL A 105 7.33 -2.43 -25.68
CA VAL A 105 6.01 -2.81 -25.12
C VAL A 105 5.12 -1.61 -24.82
N GLU A 106 5.56 -0.40 -25.17
CA GLU A 106 4.81 0.85 -25.01
C GLU A 106 4.37 1.13 -23.54
N ILE A 107 5.23 0.85 -22.58
CA ILE A 107 4.97 1.21 -21.18
C ILE A 107 5.34 2.68 -20.98
N SER A 108 4.39 3.48 -20.49
CA SER A 108 4.63 4.89 -20.22
C SER A 108 5.69 5.11 -19.15
N SER A 109 6.55 6.13 -19.32
CA SER A 109 7.59 6.49 -18.35
C SER A 109 7.03 6.74 -16.95
N ARG A 110 5.83 7.31 -16.83
CA ARG A 110 5.17 7.52 -15.54
C ARG A 110 4.89 6.21 -14.83
N LYS A 111 4.38 5.21 -15.55
CA LYS A 111 4.03 3.90 -15.00
C LYS A 111 5.30 3.13 -14.62
N ALA A 112 6.30 3.15 -15.49
CA ALA A 112 7.60 2.55 -15.22
C ALA A 112 8.26 3.16 -13.97
N ASN A 113 8.27 4.49 -13.84
CA ASN A 113 8.82 5.17 -12.66
C ASN A 113 8.06 4.83 -11.37
N GLN A 114 6.73 4.70 -11.41
CA GLN A 114 5.98 4.26 -10.23
C GLN A 114 6.36 2.85 -9.81
N LEU A 115 6.47 1.93 -10.79
CA LEU A 115 6.89 0.55 -10.54
C LEU A 115 8.30 0.51 -9.91
N TYR A 116 9.26 1.21 -10.51
CA TYR A 116 10.63 1.25 -10.01
C TYR A 116 10.76 1.87 -8.63
N ASN A 117 10.02 2.94 -8.36
CA ASN A 117 9.98 3.53 -7.02
C ASN A 117 9.40 2.59 -5.96
N MET A 118 8.44 1.74 -6.32
CA MET A 118 7.94 0.69 -5.41
C MET A 118 8.99 -0.40 -5.18
N MET A 119 9.71 -0.83 -6.23
CA MET A 119 10.81 -1.79 -6.10
C MET A 119 11.95 -1.22 -5.25
N ASP A 120 12.32 0.04 -5.48
CA ASP A 120 13.33 0.72 -4.66
C ASP A 120 12.88 0.84 -3.20
N TYR A 121 11.60 1.16 -2.97
CA TYR A 121 11.06 1.19 -1.61
C TYR A 121 11.05 -0.18 -0.95
N TYR A 122 10.77 -1.26 -1.70
CA TYR A 122 10.86 -2.62 -1.18
C TYR A 122 12.27 -2.95 -0.69
N ASN A 123 13.29 -2.55 -1.46
CA ASN A 123 14.68 -2.86 -1.14
C ASN A 123 15.23 -1.99 0.02
N ASP A 124 15.01 -0.67 -0.03
CA ASP A 124 15.70 0.30 0.81
C ASP A 124 14.75 1.24 1.59
N GLY A 125 13.43 1.00 1.51
CA GLY A 125 12.44 1.84 2.19
C GLY A 125 12.52 1.75 3.72
N ILE A 126 12.03 2.80 4.36
CA ILE A 126 12.00 2.89 5.83
C ILE A 126 11.21 1.71 6.41
N GLY A 127 11.84 0.92 7.27
CA GLY A 127 11.24 -0.23 7.95
C GLY A 127 11.13 -1.49 7.09
N GLN A 128 11.65 -1.51 5.87
CA GLN A 128 11.60 -2.69 4.98
C GLN A 128 12.58 -3.78 5.40
N LYS A 129 13.73 -3.42 5.96
CA LYS A 129 14.81 -4.37 6.27
C LYS A 129 14.36 -5.59 7.07
N ASP A 130 13.42 -5.41 8.00
CA ASP A 130 12.97 -6.47 8.91
C ASP A 130 11.80 -7.30 8.34
N ILE A 131 11.20 -6.84 7.23
CA ILE A 131 10.02 -7.45 6.63
C ILE A 131 10.21 -7.87 5.16
N CYS A 132 11.38 -7.58 4.57
CA CYS A 132 11.74 -8.10 3.26
C CYS A 132 11.61 -9.63 3.22
N GLY A 133 11.25 -10.17 2.05
CA GLY A 133 11.02 -11.60 1.88
C GLY A 133 9.71 -12.09 2.50
N THR A 134 8.76 -11.19 2.80
CA THR A 134 7.43 -11.53 3.29
C THR A 134 6.32 -10.84 2.50
N ALA A 135 5.11 -11.41 2.53
CA ALA A 135 3.93 -10.80 1.93
C ALA A 135 3.61 -9.41 2.53
N TRP A 136 3.91 -9.23 3.82
CA TRP A 136 3.83 -7.92 4.47
C TRP A 136 4.80 -6.91 3.88
N GLY A 137 6.05 -7.32 3.61
CA GLY A 137 7.06 -6.48 2.96
C GLY A 137 6.65 -6.05 1.55
N ALA A 138 6.08 -6.98 0.77
CA ALA A 138 5.53 -6.68 -0.56
C ALA A 138 4.40 -5.65 -0.52
N TYR A 139 3.43 -5.81 0.39
CA TYR A 139 2.35 -4.84 0.60
C TYR A 139 2.88 -3.49 1.09
N ASN A 140 3.84 -3.50 2.03
CA ASN A 140 4.41 -2.28 2.58
C ASN A 140 5.23 -1.48 1.54
N ALA A 141 5.78 -2.13 0.52
CA ALA A 141 6.41 -1.43 -0.61
C ALA A 141 5.42 -0.50 -1.34
N VAL A 142 4.19 -0.97 -1.53
CA VAL A 142 3.13 -0.18 -2.18
C VAL A 142 2.63 0.95 -1.26
N THR A 143 2.30 0.63 -0.01
CA THR A 143 1.81 1.65 0.94
C THR A 143 2.87 2.68 1.25
N GLY A 144 4.12 2.26 1.41
CA GLY A 144 5.26 3.13 1.64
C GLY A 144 5.53 4.07 0.47
N PHE A 145 5.42 3.58 -0.76
CA PHE A 145 5.49 4.43 -1.95
C PHE A 145 4.44 5.54 -1.92
N TYR A 146 3.16 5.20 -1.72
CA TYR A 146 2.09 6.22 -1.69
C TYR A 146 2.19 7.16 -0.49
N CYS A 147 2.69 6.68 0.64
CA CYS A 147 2.82 7.49 1.85
C CYS A 147 4.06 8.38 1.87
N ASN A 148 5.17 7.97 1.24
CA ASN A 148 6.46 8.63 1.47
C ASN A 148 7.15 9.12 0.18
N VAL A 149 6.85 8.50 -0.98
CA VAL A 149 7.57 8.77 -2.24
C VAL A 149 6.72 9.53 -3.24
N ALA A 150 5.41 9.25 -3.30
CA ALA A 150 4.51 9.89 -4.26
C ALA A 150 4.46 11.42 -4.06
N ASN A 151 4.65 12.15 -5.16
CA ASN A 151 4.71 13.62 -5.21
C ASN A 151 3.32 14.28 -5.02
N LEU A 152 2.76 14.10 -3.82
CA LEU A 152 1.53 14.78 -3.40
C LEU A 152 1.78 15.39 -2.03
N GLU A 153 1.37 16.65 -1.84
CA GLU A 153 1.57 17.39 -0.61
C GLU A 153 0.24 17.90 -0.01
N GLY A 154 0.28 18.18 1.29
CA GLY A 154 -0.82 18.80 2.02
C GLY A 154 -2.15 18.08 1.88
N GLU A 155 -3.21 18.85 1.65
CA GLU A 155 -4.58 18.35 1.55
C GLU A 155 -4.79 17.39 0.37
N LYS A 156 -4.12 17.60 -0.78
CA LYS A 156 -4.18 16.72 -1.94
C LYS A 156 -3.65 15.32 -1.60
N ARG A 157 -2.56 15.26 -0.83
CA ARG A 157 -1.99 14.00 -0.35
C ARG A 157 -2.98 13.29 0.60
N MET A 158 -3.53 14.00 1.58
CA MET A 158 -4.51 13.43 2.51
C MET A 158 -5.74 12.90 1.80
N ASN A 159 -6.29 13.68 0.86
CA ASN A 159 -7.46 13.25 0.08
C ASN A 159 -7.15 12.02 -0.76
N SER A 160 -5.98 11.93 -1.39
CA SER A 160 -5.58 10.77 -2.19
C SER A 160 -5.42 9.51 -1.32
N LEU A 161 -4.80 9.65 -0.14
CA LEU A 161 -4.55 8.53 0.79
C LEU A 161 -5.83 8.04 1.50
N VAL A 162 -6.81 8.90 1.71
CA VAL A 162 -8.01 8.55 2.48
C VAL A 162 -9.17 8.13 1.59
N TRP A 163 -9.38 8.82 0.46
CA TRP A 163 -10.56 8.66 -0.38
C TRP A 163 -10.25 8.48 -1.87
N GLY A 164 -9.02 8.75 -2.29
CA GLY A 164 -8.66 8.87 -3.69
C GLY A 164 -7.92 7.66 -4.26
N SER A 165 -7.14 7.95 -5.31
CA SER A 165 -6.46 6.92 -6.11
C SER A 165 -5.42 6.12 -5.33
N ALA A 166 -4.69 6.75 -4.41
CA ALA A 166 -3.72 6.04 -3.57
C ALA A 166 -4.41 5.00 -2.66
N ASN A 167 -5.54 5.39 -2.02
CA ASN A 167 -6.33 4.46 -1.22
C ASN A 167 -6.81 3.26 -2.06
N ASN A 168 -7.35 3.52 -3.25
CA ASN A 168 -7.83 2.46 -4.13
C ASN A 168 -6.70 1.49 -4.54
N ASN A 169 -5.52 2.02 -4.84
CA ASN A 169 -4.37 1.20 -5.22
C ASN A 169 -3.82 0.40 -4.03
N MET A 170 -3.78 0.98 -2.83
CA MET A 170 -3.40 0.26 -1.61
C MET A 170 -4.40 -0.87 -1.28
N ASN A 171 -5.70 -0.65 -1.49
CA ASN A 171 -6.71 -1.69 -1.31
C ASN A 171 -6.57 -2.82 -2.35
N LYS A 172 -6.30 -2.49 -3.62
CA LYS A 172 -5.99 -3.51 -4.64
C LYS A 172 -4.76 -4.33 -4.26
N ALA A 173 -3.71 -3.66 -3.78
CA ALA A 173 -2.50 -4.30 -3.33
C ALA A 173 -2.75 -5.25 -2.15
N LEU A 174 -3.56 -4.83 -1.17
CA LEU A 174 -3.93 -5.67 -0.04
C LEU A 174 -4.69 -6.93 -0.50
N ASN A 175 -5.69 -6.74 -1.35
CA ASN A 175 -6.47 -7.87 -1.86
C ASN A 175 -5.61 -8.87 -2.65
N ALA A 176 -4.67 -8.37 -3.46
CA ALA A 176 -3.77 -9.23 -4.24
C ALA A 176 -2.80 -10.01 -3.34
N VAL A 177 -2.21 -9.38 -2.32
CA VAL A 177 -1.30 -10.06 -1.40
C VAL A 177 -2.03 -11.05 -0.49
N VAL A 178 -3.27 -10.75 -0.10
CA VAL A 178 -4.12 -11.71 0.66
C VAL A 178 -4.47 -12.92 -0.20
N ALA A 179 -4.80 -12.71 -1.47
CA ALA A 179 -5.04 -13.82 -2.41
C ALA A 179 -3.79 -14.70 -2.65
N TYR A 180 -2.59 -14.11 -2.63
CA TYR A 180 -1.33 -14.87 -2.68
C TYR A 180 -1.12 -15.71 -1.41
N ALA A 181 -1.56 -15.21 -0.25
CA ALA A 181 -1.40 -15.84 1.06
C ALA A 181 -2.46 -16.93 1.35
N SER A 182 -3.50 -17.09 0.52
CA SER A 182 -4.59 -18.06 0.67
C SER A 182 -4.30 -19.38 -0.05
#